data_dd83dd8274f1e749dbdf56cd45aa5554
#
_entry.id   dd83dd8274f1e749dbdf56cd45aa5554
#
_cell.length_a   1.000
_cell.length_b   1.000
_cell.length_c   1.000
_cell.angle_alpha   90.00
_cell.angle_beta   90.00
_cell.angle_gamma   90.00
#
_symmetry.space_group_name_H-M   'P 1'
#
loop_
_entity.id
_entity.type
_entity.pdbx_description
1 polymer ?
#
loop_
_entity_poly.entity_id
_entity_poly.type
_entity_poly.pdbx_seq_one_letter_code
_entity_poly.pdbx_strand_id
1 'polypeptide(L)'
;MTEKRLQPFQRNKSLESFLAEVNADLWHVEESLLPAHKPAFPLVFVMGPLRSGSTLLTQWLANTGLFAYPTNLLSRFYRAPIMGAKLQLLLADERYNFRDELKDFGQPVSFDSENGKTKGALAPNEFWYFWRRFLPFGDIDYLPTSELFDQVNTKTLVAEFSGMMDVFNKPISLKAMILNYNIDFLDALFEKAVFIHCKRDPLTNIESALNARKRQLGDIDKWYSFKIPEYPELSRLDPHEQVAGQIFHVNKAVEEGLRNVAEHKKMTVRYEDFCDHPEAVFDQLKNKLSANGYDLDAEYCLAERFNVTRDKVTDPKIVSAYRAFYG
;
A
#
# COMPACT_ATOMS: atom_id res chain seq x y z
N MET A 1 -17.33 -14.40 5.22
CA MET A 1 -18.38 -13.37 5.48
C MET A 1 -17.69 -12.07 5.85
N THR A 2 -17.88 -11.02 5.06
CA THR A 2 -17.36 -9.68 5.40
C THR A 2 -18.12 -9.18 6.62
N GLU A 3 -17.45 -9.03 7.76
CA GLU A 3 -18.04 -8.49 8.97
C GLU A 3 -18.68 -7.13 8.69
N LYS A 4 -19.91 -6.89 9.19
CA LYS A 4 -20.66 -5.67 8.93
C LYS A 4 -19.90 -4.48 9.51
N ARG A 5 -19.35 -3.64 8.65
CA ARG A 5 -18.79 -2.35 9.03
C ARG A 5 -19.88 -1.37 9.44
N LEU A 6 -19.53 -0.38 10.28
CA LEU A 6 -20.42 0.75 10.57
C LEU A 6 -20.75 1.52 9.27
N GLN A 7 -21.92 2.16 9.24
CA GLN A 7 -22.49 2.80 8.04
C GLN A 7 -21.50 3.65 7.22
N PRO A 8 -20.65 4.52 7.79
CA PRO A 8 -19.69 5.31 7.01
C PRO A 8 -18.60 4.48 6.31
N PHE A 9 -18.42 3.23 6.73
CA PHE A 9 -17.36 2.32 6.22
C PHE A 9 -17.92 1.14 5.42
N GLN A 10 -19.23 1.09 5.19
CA GLN A 10 -19.86 0.06 4.38
C GLN A 10 -19.51 0.23 2.90
N ARG A 11 -19.55 -0.89 2.18
CA ARG A 11 -19.39 -0.89 0.73
C ARG A 11 -20.61 -0.25 0.07
N ASN A 12 -20.36 0.59 -0.91
CA ASN A 12 -21.42 1.16 -1.75
C ASN A 12 -21.67 0.22 -2.94
N LYS A 13 -22.74 -0.56 -2.87
CA LYS A 13 -23.08 -1.56 -3.90
C LYS A 13 -23.31 -0.93 -5.28
N SER A 14 -23.97 0.23 -5.35
CA SER A 14 -24.21 0.94 -6.61
C SER A 14 -22.88 1.36 -7.25
N LEU A 15 -21.94 1.86 -6.44
CA LEU A 15 -20.60 2.18 -6.91
C LEU A 15 -19.86 0.93 -7.42
N GLU A 16 -19.91 -0.18 -6.67
CA GLU A 16 -19.22 -1.42 -7.05
C GLU A 16 -19.78 -1.99 -8.37
N SER A 17 -21.11 -1.98 -8.55
CA SER A 17 -21.73 -2.41 -9.79
C SER A 17 -21.33 -1.56 -10.98
N PHE A 18 -21.36 -0.22 -10.83
CA PHE A 18 -20.98 0.69 -11.89
C PHE A 18 -19.47 0.63 -12.20
N LEU A 19 -18.62 0.46 -11.18
CA LEU A 19 -17.19 0.22 -11.42
C LEU A 19 -16.94 -1.06 -12.20
N ALA A 20 -17.67 -2.14 -11.91
CA ALA A 20 -17.53 -3.40 -12.64
C ALA A 20 -17.91 -3.26 -14.12
N GLU A 21 -19.02 -2.56 -14.41
CA GLU A 21 -19.48 -2.23 -15.76
C GLU A 21 -18.43 -1.41 -16.52
N VAL A 22 -18.03 -0.26 -16.00
CA VAL A 22 -17.02 0.62 -16.63
C VAL A 22 -15.71 -0.11 -16.91
N ASN A 23 -15.23 -0.91 -15.95
CA ASN A 23 -13.97 -1.64 -16.12
C ASN A 23 -14.12 -2.82 -17.11
N ALA A 24 -15.31 -3.40 -17.29
CA ALA A 24 -15.56 -4.38 -18.31
C ALA A 24 -15.52 -3.76 -19.73
N ASP A 25 -16.15 -2.60 -19.88
CA ASP A 25 -16.17 -1.87 -21.15
C ASP A 25 -14.78 -1.38 -21.58
N LEU A 26 -13.97 -0.94 -20.62
CA LEU A 26 -12.61 -0.44 -20.90
C LEU A 26 -11.57 -1.55 -21.13
N TRP A 27 -11.85 -2.80 -20.78
CA TRP A 27 -10.86 -3.88 -20.88
C TRP A 27 -10.31 -4.08 -22.30
N HIS A 28 -11.13 -4.01 -23.33
CA HIS A 28 -10.67 -4.18 -24.71
C HIS A 28 -9.69 -3.09 -25.15
N VAL A 29 -9.89 -1.87 -24.68
CA VAL A 29 -8.95 -0.76 -24.92
C VAL A 29 -7.66 -1.01 -24.16
N GLU A 30 -7.74 -1.38 -22.89
CA GLU A 30 -6.59 -1.67 -22.05
C GLU A 30 -5.73 -2.79 -22.63
N GLU A 31 -6.34 -3.88 -23.07
CA GLU A 31 -5.65 -5.03 -23.66
C GLU A 31 -4.79 -4.62 -24.87
N SER A 32 -5.28 -3.67 -25.68
CA SER A 32 -4.53 -3.13 -26.82
C SER A 32 -3.36 -2.21 -26.43
N LEU A 33 -3.35 -1.73 -25.19
CA LEU A 33 -2.31 -0.82 -24.64
C LEU A 33 -1.20 -1.54 -23.88
N LEU A 34 -1.34 -2.85 -23.66
CA LEU A 34 -0.36 -3.63 -22.89
C LEU A 34 0.98 -3.68 -23.62
N PRO A 35 2.07 -3.10 -23.06
CA PRO A 35 3.38 -3.15 -23.69
C PRO A 35 4.00 -4.55 -23.57
N ALA A 36 4.88 -4.88 -24.51
CA ALA A 36 5.64 -6.13 -24.50
C ALA A 36 6.92 -6.05 -23.64
N HIS A 37 7.36 -4.85 -23.28
CA HIS A 37 8.58 -4.64 -22.48
C HIS A 37 8.29 -4.69 -20.97
N LYS A 38 9.34 -4.95 -20.20
CA LYS A 38 9.31 -4.90 -18.73
C LYS A 38 9.31 -3.44 -18.21
N PRO A 39 8.94 -3.22 -16.93
CA PRO A 39 9.01 -1.90 -16.30
C PRO A 39 10.38 -1.24 -16.46
N ALA A 40 10.41 -0.02 -17.01
CA ALA A 40 11.63 0.73 -17.24
C ALA A 40 12.23 1.29 -15.95
N PHE A 41 11.36 1.71 -15.02
CA PHE A 41 11.72 2.31 -13.74
C PHE A 41 11.50 1.33 -12.58
N PRO A 42 12.10 1.60 -11.39
CA PRO A 42 11.86 0.80 -10.20
C PRO A 42 10.42 0.89 -9.69
N LEU A 43 9.94 -0.22 -9.09
CA LEU A 43 8.74 -0.23 -8.24
C LEU A 43 9.16 -0.11 -6.77
N VAL A 44 8.50 0.76 -6.02
CA VAL A 44 8.72 0.93 -4.58
C VAL A 44 7.52 0.36 -3.84
N PHE A 45 7.69 -0.79 -3.21
CA PHE A 45 6.65 -1.50 -2.46
C PHE A 45 6.73 -1.16 -0.97
N VAL A 46 5.69 -0.53 -0.43
CA VAL A 46 5.56 -0.30 1.01
C VAL A 46 4.86 -1.50 1.64
N MET A 47 5.58 -2.20 2.51
CA MET A 47 5.18 -3.43 3.20
C MET A 47 5.10 -3.19 4.71
N GLY A 48 4.42 -4.07 5.42
CA GLY A 48 4.32 -4.02 6.89
C GLY A 48 2.90 -4.17 7.42
N PRO A 49 2.70 -4.19 8.74
CA PRO A 49 1.39 -4.38 9.35
C PRO A 49 0.48 -3.17 9.19
N LEU A 50 -0.81 -3.41 9.41
CA LEU A 50 -1.76 -2.32 9.54
C LEU A 50 -1.30 -1.33 10.65
N ARG A 51 -1.61 -0.05 10.46
CA ARG A 51 -1.29 1.05 11.43
C ARG A 51 0.20 1.28 11.70
N SER A 52 1.09 0.74 10.89
CA SER A 52 2.54 0.98 11.00
C SER A 52 3.02 2.36 10.53
N GLY A 53 2.13 3.24 10.05
CA GLY A 53 2.51 4.53 9.45
C GLY A 53 2.64 4.49 7.92
N SER A 54 2.38 3.35 7.29
CA SER A 54 2.48 3.18 5.84
C SER A 54 1.64 4.19 5.02
N THR A 55 0.54 4.71 5.57
CA THR A 55 -0.27 5.75 4.90
C THR A 55 0.48 7.08 4.86
N LEU A 56 1.07 7.53 5.96
CA LEU A 56 1.88 8.74 6.00
C LEU A 56 3.08 8.63 5.05
N LEU A 57 3.75 7.47 5.06
CA LEU A 57 4.88 7.22 4.17
C LEU A 57 4.47 7.28 2.69
N THR A 58 3.32 6.72 2.31
CA THR A 58 2.85 6.81 0.91
C THR A 58 2.37 8.21 0.53
N GLN A 59 1.76 8.95 1.45
CA GLN A 59 1.41 10.36 1.24
C GLN A 59 2.67 11.22 1.07
N TRP A 60 3.70 10.95 1.85
CA TRP A 60 5.00 11.61 1.74
C TRP A 60 5.66 11.30 0.39
N LEU A 61 5.73 10.02 -0.05
CA LEU A 61 6.23 9.65 -1.37
C LEU A 61 5.47 10.36 -2.50
N ALA A 62 4.14 10.44 -2.39
CA ALA A 62 3.31 11.15 -3.36
C ALA A 62 3.64 12.65 -3.42
N ASN A 63 3.83 13.29 -2.26
CA ASN A 63 4.15 14.72 -2.19
C ASN A 63 5.57 15.08 -2.65
N THR A 64 6.49 14.12 -2.78
CA THR A 64 7.78 14.37 -3.44
C THR A 64 7.62 14.74 -4.90
N GLY A 65 6.52 14.37 -5.54
CA GLY A 65 6.31 14.54 -6.98
C GLY A 65 7.18 13.63 -7.87
N LEU A 66 8.05 12.82 -7.28
CA LEU A 66 9.07 12.01 -7.96
C LEU A 66 8.55 10.62 -8.37
N PHE A 67 7.45 10.20 -7.77
CA PHE A 67 6.82 8.90 -8.02
C PHE A 67 5.42 9.06 -8.61
N ALA A 68 5.06 8.18 -9.52
CA ALA A 68 3.67 7.86 -9.76
C ALA A 68 3.19 6.91 -8.66
N TYR A 69 1.90 6.91 -8.39
CA TYR A 69 1.30 6.06 -7.37
C TYR A 69 -0.19 5.81 -7.66
N PRO A 70 -0.77 4.72 -7.19
CA PRO A 70 -2.21 4.53 -7.27
C PRO A 70 -2.95 5.63 -6.50
N THR A 71 -3.75 6.41 -7.20
CA THR A 71 -4.62 7.44 -6.62
C THR A 71 -6.04 6.91 -6.40
N ASN A 72 -6.87 7.65 -5.64
CA ASN A 72 -8.29 7.34 -5.55
C ASN A 72 -8.99 7.40 -6.91
N LEU A 73 -8.54 8.27 -7.83
CA LEU A 73 -9.02 8.33 -9.20
C LEU A 73 -8.57 7.10 -9.99
N LEU A 74 -7.26 6.82 -10.04
CA LEU A 74 -6.69 5.69 -10.77
C LEU A 74 -7.30 4.35 -10.31
N SER A 75 -7.56 4.18 -9.01
CA SER A 75 -8.14 2.96 -8.45
C SER A 75 -9.54 2.63 -8.97
N ARG A 76 -10.23 3.58 -9.58
CA ARG A 76 -11.52 3.36 -10.25
C ARG A 76 -11.37 2.56 -11.55
N PHE A 77 -10.19 2.57 -12.15
CA PHE A 77 -9.86 1.91 -13.40
C PHE A 77 -9.03 0.64 -13.16
N TYR A 78 -9.43 -0.17 -12.20
CA TYR A 78 -8.64 -1.30 -11.71
C TYR A 78 -8.42 -2.43 -12.74
N ARG A 79 -9.22 -2.51 -13.82
CA ARG A 79 -9.02 -3.42 -14.96
C ARG A 79 -8.50 -2.71 -16.21
N ALA A 80 -8.37 -1.40 -16.15
CA ALA A 80 -7.86 -0.56 -17.22
C ALA A 80 -6.92 0.52 -16.65
N PRO A 81 -5.85 0.12 -15.89
CA PRO A 81 -5.00 1.08 -15.18
C PRO A 81 -4.15 1.96 -16.10
N ILE A 82 -3.76 1.50 -17.30
CA ILE A 82 -3.03 2.32 -18.28
C ILE A 82 -3.95 3.42 -18.81
N MET A 83 -5.19 3.06 -19.14
CA MET A 83 -6.19 4.03 -19.56
C MET A 83 -6.54 4.99 -18.41
N GLY A 84 -6.67 4.49 -17.19
CA GLY A 84 -6.86 5.29 -15.98
C GLY A 84 -5.72 6.27 -15.73
N ALA A 85 -4.47 5.86 -15.97
CA ALA A 85 -3.30 6.74 -15.89
C ALA A 85 -3.36 7.87 -16.93
N LYS A 86 -3.73 7.58 -18.17
CA LYS A 86 -3.94 8.60 -19.22
C LYS A 86 -5.03 9.60 -18.83
N LEU A 87 -6.16 9.11 -18.32
CA LEU A 87 -7.25 9.97 -17.86
C LEU A 87 -6.81 10.81 -16.65
N GLN A 88 -6.04 10.26 -15.72
CA GLN A 88 -5.50 11.04 -14.61
C GLN A 88 -4.59 12.17 -15.08
N LEU A 89 -3.68 11.92 -16.02
CA LEU A 89 -2.84 12.98 -16.60
C LEU A 89 -3.70 14.04 -17.29
N LEU A 90 -4.66 13.63 -18.12
CA LEU A 90 -5.54 14.56 -18.83
C LEU A 90 -6.29 15.51 -17.88
N LEU A 91 -6.70 15.01 -16.70
CA LEU A 91 -7.50 15.77 -15.75
C LEU A 91 -6.67 16.60 -14.75
N ALA A 92 -5.45 16.14 -14.43
CA ALA A 92 -4.71 16.65 -13.28
C ALA A 92 -3.32 17.20 -13.58
N ASP A 93 -2.74 16.86 -14.75
CA ASP A 93 -1.40 17.34 -15.11
C ASP A 93 -1.49 18.75 -15.71
N GLU A 94 -0.67 19.68 -15.22
CA GLU A 94 -0.65 21.09 -15.65
C GLU A 94 -0.44 21.25 -17.15
N ARG A 95 0.25 20.33 -17.81
CA ARG A 95 0.45 20.34 -19.27
C ARG A 95 -0.85 20.20 -20.05
N TYR A 96 -1.85 19.53 -19.48
CA TYR A 96 -3.13 19.21 -20.13
C TYR A 96 -4.30 19.94 -19.48
N ASN A 97 -4.21 20.29 -18.20
CA ASN A 97 -5.21 21.10 -17.49
C ASN A 97 -4.94 22.59 -17.73
N PHE A 98 -5.16 23.00 -18.97
CA PHE A 98 -4.87 24.36 -19.41
C PHE A 98 -5.86 25.36 -18.81
N ARG A 99 -5.35 26.47 -18.26
CA ARG A 99 -6.14 27.55 -17.63
C ARG A 99 -6.91 27.15 -16.38
N ASP A 100 -6.52 26.11 -15.69
CA ASP A 100 -7.23 25.61 -14.50
C ASP A 100 -8.72 25.29 -14.73
N GLU A 101 -9.09 24.88 -15.95
CA GLU A 101 -10.46 24.50 -16.27
C GLU A 101 -10.98 23.37 -15.36
N LEU A 102 -10.08 22.53 -14.85
CA LEU A 102 -10.34 21.43 -13.92
C LEU A 102 -9.55 21.59 -12.60
N LYS A 103 -9.49 22.79 -12.06
CA LYS A 103 -8.68 23.14 -10.87
C LYS A 103 -8.90 22.24 -9.64
N ASP A 104 -10.05 21.62 -9.53
CA ASP A 104 -10.35 20.71 -8.41
C ASP A 104 -9.47 19.44 -8.42
N PHE A 105 -8.86 19.11 -9.56
CA PHE A 105 -7.91 18.01 -9.70
C PHE A 105 -6.45 18.41 -9.41
N GLY A 106 -6.11 19.69 -9.42
CA GLY A 106 -4.76 20.21 -9.17
C GLY A 106 -4.41 20.43 -7.69
N GLN A 107 -5.22 19.95 -6.75
CA GLN A 107 -4.98 20.16 -5.33
C GLN A 107 -3.84 19.26 -4.80
N PRO A 108 -2.94 19.82 -3.94
CA PRO A 108 -1.89 19.03 -3.30
C PRO A 108 -2.46 17.85 -2.52
N VAL A 109 -1.69 16.77 -2.42
CA VAL A 109 -2.06 15.61 -1.62
C VAL A 109 -2.03 15.99 -0.15
N SER A 110 -3.19 15.98 0.51
CA SER A 110 -3.30 16.20 1.95
C SER A 110 -2.63 15.05 2.72
N PHE A 111 -1.97 15.39 3.84
CA PHE A 111 -1.48 14.41 4.81
C PHE A 111 -2.60 13.91 5.74
N ASP A 112 -3.82 14.41 5.59
CA ASP A 112 -4.96 13.93 6.37
C ASP A 112 -5.37 12.53 5.93
N SER A 113 -5.54 11.66 6.90
CA SER A 113 -6.08 10.32 6.65
C SER A 113 -6.93 9.83 7.82
N GLU A 114 -8.00 9.14 7.50
CA GLU A 114 -8.91 8.56 8.47
C GLU A 114 -8.72 7.05 8.55
N ASN A 115 -7.90 6.59 9.51
CA ASN A 115 -7.52 5.17 9.67
C ASN A 115 -6.94 4.54 8.39
N GLY A 116 -6.10 5.29 7.67
CA GLY A 116 -5.48 4.86 6.42
C GLY A 116 -6.33 5.13 5.16
N LYS A 117 -7.53 5.69 5.31
CA LYS A 117 -8.34 6.17 4.17
C LYS A 117 -8.03 7.63 3.90
N THR A 118 -7.62 7.91 2.69
CA THR A 118 -7.30 9.23 2.18
C THR A 118 -8.51 9.85 1.49
N LYS A 119 -8.57 11.17 1.42
CA LYS A 119 -9.62 11.94 0.72
C LYS A 119 -9.01 12.75 -0.42
N GLY A 120 -9.75 12.92 -1.50
CA GLY A 120 -9.33 13.63 -2.70
C GLY A 120 -9.03 12.69 -3.87
N ALA A 121 -9.21 13.19 -5.09
CA ALA A 121 -9.04 12.40 -6.31
C ALA A 121 -7.61 11.86 -6.45
N LEU A 122 -6.61 12.68 -6.16
CA LEU A 122 -5.19 12.36 -6.30
C LEU A 122 -4.56 11.78 -5.02
N ALA A 123 -5.32 11.64 -3.93
CA ALA A 123 -4.78 11.05 -2.71
C ALA A 123 -4.42 9.56 -2.90
N PRO A 124 -3.30 9.08 -2.29
CA PRO A 124 -2.84 7.70 -2.45
C PRO A 124 -3.89 6.66 -2.04
N ASN A 125 -4.00 5.59 -2.82
CA ASN A 125 -4.92 4.48 -2.63
C ASN A 125 -4.15 3.17 -2.47
N GLU A 126 -4.71 2.21 -1.73
CA GLU A 126 -4.11 0.88 -1.52
C GLU A 126 -4.26 -0.04 -2.74
N PHE A 127 -4.97 0.38 -3.77
CA PHE A 127 -5.19 -0.34 -5.03
C PHE A 127 -5.81 -1.74 -4.86
N TRP A 128 -6.68 -1.89 -3.85
CA TRP A 128 -7.26 -3.17 -3.47
C TRP A 128 -7.97 -3.90 -4.61
N TYR A 129 -8.79 -3.22 -5.40
CA TYR A 129 -9.50 -3.84 -6.52
C TYR A 129 -8.54 -4.35 -7.60
N PHE A 130 -7.44 -3.62 -7.84
CA PHE A 130 -6.39 -4.04 -8.76
C PHE A 130 -5.72 -5.33 -8.27
N TRP A 131 -5.22 -5.37 -7.03
CA TRP A 131 -4.61 -6.56 -6.48
C TRP A 131 -5.56 -7.75 -6.42
N ARG A 132 -6.79 -7.54 -5.94
CA ARG A 132 -7.83 -8.57 -5.84
C ARG A 132 -8.23 -9.17 -7.19
N ARG A 133 -8.07 -8.46 -8.27
CA ARG A 133 -8.30 -8.99 -9.61
C ARG A 133 -7.28 -10.07 -9.99
N PHE A 134 -6.03 -9.92 -9.56
CA PHE A 134 -4.95 -10.86 -9.85
C PHE A 134 -4.82 -11.96 -8.82
N LEU A 135 -5.05 -11.65 -7.53
CA LEU A 135 -4.77 -12.55 -6.43
C LEU A 135 -5.97 -13.44 -6.13
N PRO A 136 -5.89 -14.75 -6.40
CA PRO A 136 -7.01 -15.70 -6.21
C PRO A 136 -7.12 -16.16 -4.75
N PHE A 137 -6.90 -15.27 -3.78
CA PHE A 137 -6.99 -15.57 -2.36
C PHE A 137 -8.40 -15.96 -1.94
N GLY A 138 -8.50 -17.00 -1.10
CA GLY A 138 -9.74 -17.46 -0.50
C GLY A 138 -10.16 -16.68 0.74
N ASP A 139 -10.52 -17.40 1.81
CA ASP A 139 -10.85 -16.79 3.11
C ASP A 139 -9.59 -16.25 3.81
N ILE A 140 -8.45 -16.88 3.59
CA ILE A 140 -7.12 -16.41 4.01
C ILE A 140 -6.48 -15.65 2.85
N ASP A 141 -5.92 -14.47 3.14
CA ASP A 141 -5.28 -13.60 2.15
C ASP A 141 -3.82 -14.04 1.88
N TYR A 142 -3.65 -15.31 1.51
CA TYR A 142 -2.37 -15.95 1.23
C TYR A 142 -2.53 -17.17 0.32
N LEU A 143 -1.54 -17.38 -0.53
CA LEU A 143 -1.25 -18.64 -1.23
C LEU A 143 0.28 -18.82 -1.27
N PRO A 144 0.77 -20.06 -1.32
CA PRO A 144 2.19 -20.31 -1.61
C PRO A 144 2.64 -19.63 -2.91
N THR A 145 3.87 -19.16 -2.93
CA THR A 145 4.42 -18.44 -4.10
C THR A 145 4.34 -19.27 -5.39
N SER A 146 4.56 -20.58 -5.33
CA SER A 146 4.41 -21.47 -6.49
C SER A 146 2.98 -21.44 -7.05
N GLU A 147 1.97 -21.49 -6.18
CA GLU A 147 0.57 -21.43 -6.59
C GLU A 147 0.20 -20.05 -7.16
N LEU A 148 0.80 -18.97 -6.65
CA LEU A 148 0.61 -17.65 -7.25
C LEU A 148 1.16 -17.59 -8.68
N PHE A 149 2.33 -18.18 -8.96
CA PHE A 149 2.87 -18.25 -10.32
C PHE A 149 1.99 -19.06 -11.27
N ASP A 150 1.33 -20.11 -10.76
CA ASP A 150 0.45 -20.96 -11.56
C ASP A 150 -0.90 -20.27 -11.86
N GLN A 151 -1.43 -19.49 -10.92
CA GLN A 151 -2.80 -18.97 -10.99
C GLN A 151 -2.89 -17.49 -11.41
N VAL A 152 -1.84 -16.69 -11.17
CA VAL A 152 -1.82 -15.26 -11.50
C VAL A 152 -1.40 -15.06 -12.95
N ASN A 153 -2.13 -14.24 -13.70
CA ASN A 153 -1.66 -13.76 -14.99
C ASN A 153 -0.53 -12.72 -14.80
N THR A 154 0.67 -13.24 -14.51
CA THR A 154 1.86 -12.42 -14.24
C THR A 154 2.27 -11.57 -15.43
N LYS A 155 2.05 -12.06 -16.65
CA LYS A 155 2.32 -11.32 -17.90
C LYS A 155 1.51 -10.02 -17.96
N THR A 156 0.21 -10.10 -17.73
CA THR A 156 -0.66 -8.92 -17.69
C THR A 156 -0.31 -8.01 -16.52
N LEU A 157 -0.04 -8.56 -15.33
CA LEU A 157 0.35 -7.78 -14.16
C LEU A 157 1.59 -6.92 -14.42
N VAL A 158 2.64 -7.53 -14.98
CA VAL A 158 3.88 -6.83 -15.32
C VAL A 158 3.66 -5.80 -16.44
N ALA A 159 2.90 -6.15 -17.48
CA ALA A 159 2.61 -5.25 -18.59
C ALA A 159 1.81 -4.01 -18.17
N GLU A 160 0.84 -4.15 -17.27
CA GLU A 160 0.08 -3.01 -16.74
C GLU A 160 0.96 -2.05 -15.93
N PHE A 161 1.87 -2.57 -15.09
CA PHE A 161 2.85 -1.69 -14.42
C PHE A 161 3.77 -1.01 -15.42
N SER A 162 4.24 -1.72 -16.45
CA SER A 162 5.05 -1.12 -17.52
C SER A 162 4.29 0.00 -18.22
N GLY A 163 3.06 -0.24 -18.64
CA GLY A 163 2.24 0.73 -19.34
C GLY A 163 1.88 1.96 -18.48
N MET A 164 1.60 1.76 -17.19
CA MET A 164 1.42 2.91 -16.28
C MET A 164 2.71 3.73 -16.16
N MET A 165 3.89 3.08 -16.07
CA MET A 165 5.18 3.77 -16.05
C MET A 165 5.45 4.56 -17.33
N ASP A 166 5.11 4.00 -18.50
CA ASP A 166 5.23 4.73 -19.78
C ASP A 166 4.38 5.99 -19.79
N VAL A 167 3.14 5.90 -19.27
CA VAL A 167 2.22 7.05 -19.22
C VAL A 167 2.73 8.12 -18.28
N PHE A 168 3.15 7.75 -17.05
CA PHE A 168 3.60 8.72 -16.05
C PHE A 168 5.05 9.18 -16.24
N ASN A 169 5.86 8.39 -16.94
CA ASN A 169 7.30 8.56 -17.08
C ASN A 169 8.03 8.72 -15.74
N LYS A 170 7.65 7.90 -14.75
CA LYS A 170 8.15 7.92 -13.37
C LYS A 170 8.16 6.51 -12.76
N PRO A 171 9.05 6.25 -11.78
CA PRO A 171 8.91 5.07 -10.93
C PRO A 171 7.56 5.08 -10.20
N ILE A 172 7.04 3.91 -9.87
CA ILE A 172 5.75 3.77 -9.17
C ILE A 172 6.02 3.36 -7.72
N SER A 173 5.43 4.10 -6.77
CA SER A 173 5.39 3.74 -5.36
C SER A 173 3.99 3.31 -4.95
N LEU A 174 3.85 2.21 -4.21
CA LEU A 174 2.54 1.72 -3.79
C LEU A 174 2.60 0.84 -2.54
N LYS A 175 1.49 0.76 -1.83
CA LYS A 175 1.31 -0.23 -0.77
C LYS A 175 1.07 -1.62 -1.38
N ALA A 176 1.85 -2.60 -0.95
CA ALA A 176 1.68 -4.00 -1.31
C ALA A 176 1.38 -4.88 -0.08
N MET A 177 0.69 -4.34 0.91
CA MET A 177 0.46 -5.01 2.19
C MET A 177 -0.32 -6.32 2.06
N ILE A 178 -1.14 -6.49 1.02
CA ILE A 178 -1.82 -7.75 0.73
C ILE A 178 -0.83 -8.87 0.36
N LEU A 179 0.39 -8.52 -0.05
CA LEU A 179 1.47 -9.44 -0.42
C LEU A 179 2.61 -9.46 0.61
N ASN A 180 2.35 -9.05 1.87
CA ASN A 180 3.34 -9.12 2.94
C ASN A 180 3.95 -10.53 3.13
N TYR A 181 3.20 -11.57 2.82
CA TYR A 181 3.62 -12.98 2.90
C TYR A 181 4.20 -13.52 1.59
N ASN A 182 4.22 -12.72 0.52
CA ASN A 182 4.63 -13.13 -0.82
C ASN A 182 5.62 -12.13 -1.45
N ILE A 183 6.61 -11.68 -0.66
CA ILE A 183 7.64 -10.75 -1.15
C ILE A 183 8.50 -11.41 -2.24
N ASP A 184 8.79 -12.69 -2.10
CA ASP A 184 9.50 -13.50 -3.08
C ASP A 184 8.79 -13.56 -4.45
N PHE A 185 7.45 -13.57 -4.46
CA PHE A 185 6.67 -13.45 -5.69
C PHE A 185 6.91 -12.10 -6.37
N LEU A 186 6.87 -11.01 -5.62
CA LEU A 186 7.12 -9.67 -6.17
C LEU A 186 8.57 -9.49 -6.63
N ASP A 187 9.55 -9.99 -5.86
CA ASP A 187 10.97 -9.88 -6.19
C ASP A 187 11.32 -10.66 -7.46
N ALA A 188 10.69 -11.82 -7.67
CA ALA A 188 10.87 -12.61 -8.88
C ALA A 188 10.22 -11.96 -10.12
N LEU A 189 9.11 -11.23 -9.96
CA LEU A 189 8.44 -10.55 -11.07
C LEU A 189 9.12 -9.26 -11.48
N PHE A 190 9.68 -8.51 -10.52
CA PHE A 190 10.17 -7.16 -10.74
C PHE A 190 11.68 -7.06 -10.45
N GLU A 191 12.47 -7.10 -11.51
CA GLU A 191 13.91 -7.01 -11.43
C GLU A 191 14.37 -5.73 -10.73
N LYS A 192 13.72 -4.59 -11.04
CA LYS A 192 13.94 -3.30 -10.40
C LYS A 192 12.86 -3.05 -9.35
N ALA A 193 13.04 -3.56 -8.14
CA ALA A 193 12.13 -3.34 -7.03
C ALA A 193 12.87 -2.84 -5.79
N VAL A 194 12.22 -1.97 -5.01
CA VAL A 194 12.66 -1.56 -3.67
C VAL A 194 11.53 -1.86 -2.70
N PHE A 195 11.81 -2.69 -1.70
CA PHE A 195 10.87 -3.06 -0.64
C PHE A 195 11.14 -2.22 0.61
N ILE A 196 10.16 -1.47 1.06
CA ILE A 196 10.22 -0.67 2.28
C ILE A 196 9.43 -1.37 3.37
N HIS A 197 10.10 -1.96 4.35
CA HIS A 197 9.45 -2.49 5.55
C HIS A 197 9.13 -1.34 6.51
N CYS A 198 7.87 -0.93 6.57
CA CYS A 198 7.40 0.11 7.48
C CYS A 198 7.06 -0.51 8.84
N LYS A 199 7.87 -0.19 9.87
CA LYS A 199 7.74 -0.65 11.25
C LYS A 199 7.31 0.48 12.17
N ARG A 200 6.66 0.15 13.26
CA ARG A 200 6.27 1.07 14.32
C ARG A 200 6.49 0.41 15.68
N ASP A 201 6.63 1.22 16.73
CA ASP A 201 6.63 0.70 18.09
C ASP A 201 5.45 -0.25 18.31
N PRO A 202 5.67 -1.51 18.73
CA PRO A 202 4.61 -2.52 18.77
C PRO A 202 3.46 -2.16 19.70
N LEU A 203 3.72 -1.56 20.86
CA LEU A 203 2.67 -1.18 21.82
C LEU A 203 1.74 -0.12 21.21
N THR A 204 2.30 0.95 20.67
CA THR A 204 1.50 1.99 20.01
C THR A 204 0.83 1.50 18.72
N ASN A 205 1.43 0.54 18.03
CA ASN A 205 0.82 -0.09 16.85
C ASN A 205 -0.41 -0.92 17.23
N ILE A 206 -0.32 -1.75 18.29
CA ILE A 206 -1.42 -2.55 18.82
C ILE A 206 -2.58 -1.64 19.25
N GLU A 207 -2.30 -0.60 20.06
CA GLU A 207 -3.32 0.36 20.48
C GLU A 207 -4.02 1.03 19.29
N SER A 208 -3.24 1.53 18.33
CA SER A 208 -3.77 2.15 17.11
C SER A 208 -4.63 1.20 16.28
N ALA A 209 -4.29 -0.09 16.24
CA ALA A 209 -5.05 -1.10 15.51
C ALA A 209 -6.35 -1.48 16.21
N LEU A 210 -6.35 -1.60 17.55
CA LEU A 210 -7.56 -1.79 18.36
C LEU A 210 -8.53 -0.61 18.19
N ASN A 211 -8.02 0.62 18.24
CA ASN A 211 -8.82 1.83 18.02
C ASN A 211 -9.43 1.86 16.60
N ALA A 212 -8.68 1.46 15.57
CA ALA A 212 -9.18 1.35 14.21
C ALA A 212 -10.26 0.26 14.08
N ARG A 213 -10.09 -0.89 14.73
CA ARG A 213 -11.07 -1.99 14.80
C ARG A 213 -12.39 -1.48 15.41
N LYS A 214 -12.33 -0.89 16.60
CA LYS A 214 -13.49 -0.30 17.28
C LYS A 214 -14.20 0.75 16.43
N ARG A 215 -13.45 1.66 15.82
CA ARG A 215 -14.03 2.74 15.01
C ARG A 215 -14.70 2.25 13.74
N GLN A 216 -14.14 1.26 13.05
CA GLN A 216 -14.67 0.81 11.76
C GLN A 216 -15.74 -0.28 11.87
N LEU A 217 -15.65 -1.13 12.89
CA LEU A 217 -16.54 -2.27 13.08
C LEU A 217 -17.53 -2.06 14.24
N GLY A 218 -17.30 -1.05 15.09
CA GLY A 218 -18.09 -0.79 16.30
C GLY A 218 -17.84 -1.78 17.44
N ASP A 219 -16.91 -2.72 17.24
CA ASP A 219 -16.70 -3.86 18.13
C ASP A 219 -15.24 -4.34 17.98
N ILE A 220 -14.55 -4.50 19.10
CA ILE A 220 -13.16 -4.96 19.12
C ILE A 220 -13.02 -6.46 18.93
N ASP A 221 -14.09 -7.24 19.15
CA ASP A 221 -14.09 -8.69 18.99
C ASP A 221 -14.09 -9.12 17.51
N LYS A 222 -14.47 -8.21 16.60
CA LYS A 222 -14.50 -8.49 15.16
C LYS A 222 -13.12 -8.32 14.54
N TRP A 223 -12.73 -9.28 13.71
CA TRP A 223 -11.48 -9.20 12.97
C TRP A 223 -11.45 -8.04 11.98
N TYR A 224 -10.34 -7.30 11.96
CA TYR A 224 -10.15 -6.14 11.09
C TYR A 224 -8.97 -6.32 10.14
N SER A 225 -9.16 -5.91 8.88
CA SER A 225 -8.18 -6.00 7.79
C SER A 225 -8.04 -7.44 7.22
N PHE A 226 -6.95 -7.71 6.48
CA PHE A 226 -6.73 -9.00 5.82
C PHE A 226 -6.52 -10.13 6.83
N LYS A 227 -6.93 -11.34 6.43
CA LYS A 227 -6.75 -12.55 7.21
C LYS A 227 -5.44 -13.22 6.81
N ILE A 228 -4.51 -13.19 7.73
CA ILE A 228 -3.18 -13.82 7.59
C ILE A 228 -3.25 -15.33 7.78
N PRO A 229 -2.22 -16.11 7.40
CA PRO A 229 -2.19 -17.58 7.60
C PRO A 229 -2.51 -18.01 9.02
N GLU A 230 -2.09 -17.25 10.02
CA GLU A 230 -2.29 -17.54 11.44
C GLU A 230 -3.69 -17.14 11.96
N TYR A 231 -4.56 -16.59 11.09
CA TYR A 231 -5.92 -16.18 11.47
C TYR A 231 -6.73 -17.30 12.18
N PRO A 232 -6.69 -18.58 11.75
CA PRO A 232 -7.48 -19.63 12.41
C PRO A 232 -7.14 -19.83 13.89
N GLU A 233 -5.88 -19.61 14.25
CA GLU A 233 -5.39 -19.72 15.63
C GLU A 233 -5.65 -18.43 16.39
N LEU A 234 -5.26 -17.29 15.82
CA LEU A 234 -5.42 -15.98 16.44
C LEU A 234 -6.89 -15.61 16.70
N SER A 235 -7.81 -16.02 15.82
CA SER A 235 -9.24 -15.72 15.97
C SER A 235 -9.89 -16.31 17.23
N ARG A 236 -9.23 -17.26 17.91
CA ARG A 236 -9.68 -17.89 19.15
C ARG A 236 -9.18 -17.18 20.42
N LEU A 237 -8.25 -16.22 20.27
CA LEU A 237 -7.64 -15.51 21.37
C LEU A 237 -8.47 -14.27 21.78
N ASP A 238 -8.07 -13.64 22.88
CA ASP A 238 -8.60 -12.32 23.26
C ASP A 238 -8.34 -11.25 22.17
N PRO A 239 -9.22 -10.28 21.96
CA PRO A 239 -9.05 -9.26 20.92
C PRO A 239 -7.71 -8.52 20.93
N HIS A 240 -7.11 -8.29 22.12
CA HIS A 240 -5.80 -7.64 22.24
C HIS A 240 -4.69 -8.57 21.74
N GLU A 241 -4.76 -9.85 22.09
CA GLU A 241 -3.83 -10.87 21.59
C GLU A 241 -4.00 -11.12 20.09
N GLN A 242 -5.24 -11.12 19.57
CA GLN A 242 -5.50 -11.19 18.14
C GLN A 242 -4.76 -10.10 17.37
N VAL A 243 -4.83 -8.85 17.84
CA VAL A 243 -4.20 -7.70 17.21
C VAL A 243 -2.68 -7.74 17.37
N ALA A 244 -2.20 -8.06 18.57
CA ALA A 244 -0.76 -8.22 18.84
C ALA A 244 -0.15 -9.30 17.93
N GLY A 245 -0.81 -10.47 17.86
CA GLY A 245 -0.41 -11.59 17.01
C GLY A 245 -0.44 -11.22 15.51
N GLN A 246 -1.48 -10.53 15.05
CA GLN A 246 -1.57 -10.08 13.65
C GLN A 246 -0.40 -9.17 13.29
N ILE A 247 -0.07 -8.19 14.13
CA ILE A 247 1.04 -7.26 13.90
C ILE A 247 2.38 -8.00 13.96
N PHE A 248 2.58 -8.88 14.93
CA PHE A 248 3.79 -9.67 15.09
C PHE A 248 4.05 -10.55 13.87
N HIS A 249 3.07 -11.35 13.46
CA HIS A 249 3.22 -12.30 12.35
C HIS A 249 3.41 -11.60 11.01
N VAL A 250 2.74 -10.46 10.76
CA VAL A 250 2.98 -9.67 9.55
C VAL A 250 4.40 -9.12 9.52
N ASN A 251 4.91 -8.54 10.62
CA ASN A 251 6.30 -8.08 10.69
C ASN A 251 7.28 -9.23 10.43
N LYS A 252 7.03 -10.37 11.07
CA LYS A 252 7.86 -11.58 10.89
C LYS A 252 7.84 -12.06 9.45
N ALA A 253 6.68 -12.13 8.81
CA ALA A 253 6.56 -12.53 7.41
C ALA A 253 7.32 -11.61 6.46
N VAL A 254 7.23 -10.29 6.68
CA VAL A 254 8.00 -9.31 5.88
C VAL A 254 9.51 -9.48 6.12
N GLU A 255 9.95 -9.66 7.36
CA GLU A 255 11.37 -9.90 7.68
C GLU A 255 11.89 -11.18 7.02
N GLU A 256 11.10 -12.25 7.08
CA GLU A 256 11.45 -13.54 6.46
C GLU A 256 11.49 -13.43 4.93
N GLY A 257 10.49 -12.81 4.33
CA GLY A 257 10.46 -12.59 2.87
C GLY A 257 11.64 -11.73 2.38
N LEU A 258 12.07 -10.76 3.17
CA LEU A 258 13.21 -9.89 2.84
C LEU A 258 14.59 -10.55 3.06
N ARG A 259 14.69 -11.71 3.72
CA ARG A 259 16.01 -12.34 3.96
C ARG A 259 16.77 -12.61 2.68
N ASN A 260 16.10 -13.14 1.67
CA ASN A 260 16.71 -13.53 0.41
C ASN A 260 16.71 -12.41 -0.65
N VAL A 261 16.04 -11.29 -0.38
CA VAL A 261 16.04 -10.11 -1.24
C VAL A 261 17.41 -9.42 -1.15
N ALA A 262 17.96 -9.04 -2.29
CA ALA A 262 19.26 -8.36 -2.36
C ALA A 262 19.27 -7.06 -1.54
N GLU A 263 20.39 -6.73 -0.92
CA GLU A 263 20.49 -5.60 0.03
C GLU A 263 20.15 -4.25 -0.60
N HIS A 264 20.45 -4.06 -1.87
CA HIS A 264 20.11 -2.84 -2.59
C HIS A 264 18.63 -2.69 -2.90
N LYS A 265 17.84 -3.76 -2.78
CA LYS A 265 16.39 -3.76 -3.03
C LYS A 265 15.55 -3.63 -1.76
N LYS A 266 16.13 -3.51 -0.58
CA LYS A 266 15.36 -3.48 0.67
C LYS A 266 15.82 -2.39 1.62
N MET A 267 14.87 -1.84 2.38
CA MET A 267 15.14 -0.93 3.48
C MET A 267 14.06 -1.05 4.55
N THR A 268 14.42 -0.73 5.78
CA THR A 268 13.48 -0.64 6.91
C THR A 268 13.29 0.80 7.29
N VAL A 269 12.03 1.22 7.42
CA VAL A 269 11.64 2.55 7.89
C VAL A 269 10.88 2.39 9.21
N ARG A 270 11.47 2.88 10.30
CA ARG A 270 10.77 3.01 11.57
C ARG A 270 9.94 4.28 11.54
N TYR A 271 8.65 4.16 11.84
CA TYR A 271 7.69 5.27 11.77
C TYR A 271 8.14 6.49 12.59
N GLU A 272 8.64 6.24 13.81
CA GLU A 272 9.09 7.26 14.71
C GLU A 272 10.31 8.02 14.15
N ASP A 273 11.30 7.29 13.64
CA ASP A 273 12.51 7.86 13.03
C ASP A 273 12.17 8.63 11.74
N PHE A 274 11.25 8.09 10.95
CA PHE A 274 10.74 8.74 9.75
C PHE A 274 10.03 10.07 10.08
N CYS A 275 9.24 10.10 11.15
CA CYS A 275 8.58 11.34 11.57
C CYS A 275 9.57 12.40 12.05
N ASP A 276 10.66 11.98 12.70
CA ASP A 276 11.68 12.91 13.18
C ASP A 276 12.66 13.36 12.08
N HIS A 277 12.98 12.46 11.13
CA HIS A 277 14.03 12.65 10.12
C HIS A 277 13.62 12.13 8.74
N PRO A 278 12.57 12.69 8.09
CA PRO A 278 12.11 12.23 6.79
C PRO A 278 13.16 12.40 5.67
N GLU A 279 14.04 13.39 5.77
CA GLU A 279 15.15 13.62 4.85
C GLU A 279 16.12 12.43 4.84
N ALA A 280 16.48 11.88 6.00
CA ALA A 280 17.36 10.72 6.08
C ALA A 280 16.74 9.47 5.40
N VAL A 281 15.41 9.31 5.48
CA VAL A 281 14.69 8.26 4.75
C VAL A 281 14.71 8.52 3.25
N PHE A 282 14.60 9.78 2.82
CA PHE A 282 14.72 10.16 1.42
C PHE A 282 16.08 9.82 0.84
N ASP A 283 17.17 10.18 1.53
CA ASP A 283 18.54 9.86 1.12
C ASP A 283 18.80 8.35 1.03
N GLN A 284 18.29 7.60 2.02
CA GLN A 284 18.38 6.14 1.98
C GLN A 284 17.63 5.57 0.77
N LEU A 285 16.42 6.04 0.48
CA LEU A 285 15.64 5.60 -0.68
C LEU A 285 16.34 5.97 -2.00
N LYS A 286 16.88 7.19 -2.10
CA LYS A 286 17.66 7.66 -3.24
C LYS A 286 18.83 6.73 -3.53
N ASN A 287 19.59 6.34 -2.52
CA ASN A 287 20.69 5.40 -2.65
C ASN A 287 20.22 4.00 -3.11
N LYS A 288 19.08 3.52 -2.61
CA LYS A 288 18.51 2.23 -3.06
C LYS A 288 18.06 2.29 -4.52
N LEU A 289 17.45 3.40 -4.95
CA LEU A 289 17.02 3.61 -6.33
C LEU A 289 18.23 3.66 -7.28
N SER A 290 19.28 4.41 -6.93
CA SER A 290 20.53 4.46 -7.70
C SER A 290 21.16 3.08 -7.86
N ALA A 291 21.23 2.29 -6.79
CA ALA A 291 21.74 0.92 -6.84
C ALA A 291 20.87 -0.04 -7.69
N ASN A 292 19.61 0.34 -7.98
CA ASN A 292 18.72 -0.32 -8.93
C ASN A 292 18.73 0.31 -10.33
N GLY A 293 19.72 1.14 -10.63
CA GLY A 293 19.92 1.77 -11.95
C GLY A 293 18.96 2.93 -12.25
N TYR A 294 18.49 3.61 -11.20
CA TYR A 294 17.66 4.81 -11.35
C TYR A 294 18.17 5.95 -10.46
N ASP A 295 18.92 6.86 -11.05
CA ASP A 295 19.44 8.04 -10.36
C ASP A 295 18.34 9.09 -10.23
N LEU A 296 17.98 9.38 -8.99
CA LEU A 296 17.00 10.39 -8.65
C LEU A 296 17.72 11.74 -8.50
N ASP A 297 17.63 12.57 -9.54
CA ASP A 297 18.19 13.92 -9.52
C ASP A 297 17.21 14.89 -8.84
N ALA A 298 17.15 14.81 -7.52
CA ALA A 298 16.29 15.67 -6.70
C ALA A 298 16.90 15.84 -5.31
N GLU A 299 16.63 17.01 -4.71
CA GLU A 299 16.89 17.32 -3.32
C GLU A 299 15.60 17.21 -2.50
N TYR A 300 15.74 16.96 -1.21
CA TYR A 300 14.60 16.93 -0.30
C TYR A 300 14.01 18.33 -0.11
N CYS A 301 12.71 18.49 -0.34
CA CYS A 301 12.02 19.79 -0.29
C CYS A 301 10.69 19.76 0.49
N LEU A 302 10.43 18.71 1.27
CA LEU A 302 9.19 18.56 2.05
C LEU A 302 9.40 18.93 3.52
N ALA A 303 8.41 18.59 4.34
CA ALA A 303 8.41 18.88 5.79
C ALA A 303 9.65 18.27 6.48
N GLU A 304 10.29 19.05 7.34
CA GLU A 304 11.44 18.60 8.13
C GLU A 304 11.05 17.55 9.18
N ARG A 305 9.80 17.55 9.63
CA ARG A 305 9.26 16.64 10.66
C ARG A 305 7.77 16.42 10.49
N PHE A 306 7.30 15.27 10.98
CA PHE A 306 5.89 14.98 11.17
C PHE A 306 5.55 14.79 12.64
N ASN A 307 4.32 15.15 13.01
CA ASN A 307 3.84 14.92 14.35
C ASN A 307 3.67 13.42 14.62
N VAL A 308 4.26 12.94 15.70
CA VAL A 308 4.10 11.58 16.17
C VAL A 308 3.52 11.58 17.58
N THR A 309 2.48 10.78 17.79
CA THR A 309 1.96 10.52 19.14
C THR A 309 2.92 9.57 19.85
N ARG A 310 3.52 10.06 20.95
CA ARG A 310 4.49 9.32 21.78
C ARG A 310 3.94 9.02 23.17
N ASP A 311 2.60 9.00 23.30
CA ASP A 311 1.98 8.69 24.58
C ASP A 311 2.33 7.26 25.00
N LYS A 312 2.69 7.12 26.28
CA LYS A 312 3.03 5.80 26.81
C LYS A 312 1.76 4.95 26.93
N VAL A 313 1.72 3.85 26.23
CA VAL A 313 0.64 2.86 26.34
C VAL A 313 0.69 2.25 27.75
N THR A 314 -0.37 2.43 28.52
CA THR A 314 -0.48 1.96 29.90
C THR A 314 -1.57 0.91 30.12
N ASP A 315 -2.36 0.60 29.08
CA ASP A 315 -3.40 -0.42 29.19
C ASP A 315 -2.76 -1.79 29.49
N PRO A 316 -3.08 -2.41 30.66
CA PRO A 316 -2.49 -3.68 31.07
C PRO A 316 -2.78 -4.82 30.10
N LYS A 317 -3.92 -4.79 29.39
CA LYS A 317 -4.27 -5.82 28.40
C LYS A 317 -3.39 -5.72 27.15
N ILE A 318 -3.10 -4.50 26.68
CA ILE A 318 -2.18 -4.29 25.57
C ILE A 318 -0.77 -4.74 25.95
N VAL A 319 -0.32 -4.38 27.15
CA VAL A 319 1.01 -4.78 27.65
C VAL A 319 1.11 -6.30 27.80
N SER A 320 0.05 -6.96 28.29
CA SER A 320 0.00 -8.43 28.40
C SER A 320 0.04 -9.08 27.01
N ALA A 321 -0.78 -8.61 26.07
CA ALA A 321 -0.81 -9.11 24.70
C ALA A 321 0.53 -8.91 23.98
N TYR A 322 1.18 -7.77 24.16
CA TYR A 322 2.54 -7.53 23.66
C TYR A 322 3.52 -8.58 24.19
N ARG A 323 3.52 -8.84 25.51
CA ARG A 323 4.43 -9.83 26.12
C ARG A 323 4.20 -11.25 25.61
N ALA A 324 2.98 -11.61 25.25
CA ALA A 324 2.67 -12.93 24.71
C ALA A 324 3.36 -13.24 23.38
N PHE A 325 3.71 -12.23 22.59
CA PHE A 325 4.31 -12.41 21.26
C PHE A 325 5.75 -11.87 21.14
N TYR A 326 6.11 -10.87 21.97
CA TYR A 326 7.40 -10.18 21.87
C TYR A 326 8.29 -10.38 23.13
N GLY A 327 7.75 -10.98 24.20
CA GLY A 327 8.39 -11.11 25.53
C GLY A 327 9.28 -12.29 25.75
#